data_a8d43bcb5a4eae1efa54449c7b6c6813
#
_entry.id   a8d43bcb5a4eae1efa54449c7b6c6813
#
_cell.length_a   1.000
_cell.length_b   1.000
_cell.length_c   1.000
_cell.angle_alpha   90.00
_cell.angle_beta   90.00
_cell.angle_gamma   90.00
#
_symmetry.space_group_name_H-M   'P 1'
#
loop_
_entity.id
_entity.type
_entity.pdbx_description
1 polymer ?
#
loop_
_entity_poly.entity_id
_entity_poly.type
_entity_poly.pdbx_seq_one_letter_code
_entity_poly.pdbx_strand_id
1 'polypeptide(L)'
;MAQPLFNGFLTRAQVDAARAAYDGTVATYRQSVLTGFQEVEDNLAALRILEEQAKVQDAAVAAAEQSVQLYTNQYKAGTLSYLDVVVVQDTLLTNKVTAVTILGSRMNAAVLLIKALGGGWQVSDLPTSDDLAERKNLPRGPVPASASAAAQSPPAQ
;
A
#
# COMPACT_ATOMS: atom_id res chain seq x y z
N MET A 1 37.51 -41.40 -3.41
CA MET A 1 36.38 -40.86 -2.65
C MET A 1 36.01 -41.86 -1.57
N ALA A 2 36.12 -41.50 -0.27
CA ALA A 2 35.73 -42.40 0.82
C ALA A 2 34.25 -42.07 1.18
N GLN A 3 33.37 -43.06 1.02
CA GLN A 3 32.00 -42.95 1.43
C GLN A 3 31.79 -43.58 2.80
N PRO A 4 31.32 -42.87 3.81
CA PRO A 4 31.08 -43.49 5.14
C PRO A 4 29.91 -44.49 5.05
N LEU A 5 30.20 -45.73 5.34
CA LEU A 5 29.16 -46.80 5.36
C LEU A 5 28.26 -46.72 6.58
N PHE A 6 28.75 -46.15 7.68
CA PHE A 6 27.99 -45.94 8.90
C PHE A 6 28.38 -44.62 9.57
N ASN A 7 27.39 -43.75 9.81
CA ASN A 7 27.62 -42.42 10.40
C ASN A 7 26.67 -42.16 11.62
N GLY A 8 26.27 -43.22 12.36
CA GLY A 8 25.48 -43.06 13.56
C GLY A 8 24.14 -42.32 13.37
N PHE A 9 23.44 -42.59 12.25
CA PHE A 9 22.18 -41.91 11.87
C PHE A 9 22.26 -40.43 11.51
N LEU A 10 23.47 -39.86 11.42
CA LEU A 10 23.67 -38.42 11.07
C LEU A 10 22.97 -38.05 9.76
N THR A 11 23.10 -38.86 8.72
CA THR A 11 22.46 -38.60 7.41
C THR A 11 20.95 -38.58 7.53
N ARG A 12 20.35 -39.46 8.33
CA ARG A 12 18.90 -39.50 8.56
C ARG A 12 18.44 -38.23 9.28
N ALA A 13 19.14 -37.85 10.35
CA ALA A 13 18.85 -36.60 11.07
C ALA A 13 18.97 -35.36 10.18
N GLN A 14 19.97 -35.32 9.29
CA GLN A 14 20.13 -34.23 8.29
C GLN A 14 18.96 -34.18 7.30
N VAL A 15 18.49 -35.35 6.82
CA VAL A 15 17.33 -35.41 5.92
C VAL A 15 16.06 -34.96 6.63
N ASP A 16 15.86 -35.39 7.87
CA ASP A 16 14.68 -34.98 8.65
C ASP A 16 14.72 -33.46 8.97
N ALA A 17 15.89 -32.91 9.28
CA ALA A 17 16.09 -31.48 9.45
C ALA A 17 15.81 -30.70 8.15
N ALA A 18 16.27 -31.21 6.99
CA ALA A 18 16.01 -30.58 5.69
C ALA A 18 14.51 -30.61 5.33
N ARG A 19 13.79 -31.69 5.67
CA ARG A 19 12.34 -31.76 5.46
C ARG A 19 11.60 -30.77 6.36
N ALA A 20 11.95 -30.69 7.63
CA ALA A 20 11.37 -29.70 8.55
C ALA A 20 11.63 -28.26 8.10
N ALA A 21 12.84 -27.97 7.58
CA ALA A 21 13.16 -26.67 6.99
C ALA A 21 12.31 -26.38 5.75
N TYR A 22 12.10 -27.36 4.87
CA TYR A 22 11.20 -27.22 3.72
C TYR A 22 9.75 -26.91 4.15
N ASP A 23 9.23 -27.64 5.12
CA ASP A 23 7.87 -27.42 5.65
C ASP A 23 7.75 -25.99 6.24
N GLY A 24 8.80 -25.51 6.92
CA GLY A 24 8.91 -24.14 7.40
C GLY A 24 8.84 -23.10 6.27
N THR A 25 9.55 -23.34 5.15
CA THR A 25 9.50 -22.43 3.98
C THR A 25 8.12 -22.40 3.32
N VAL A 26 7.44 -23.56 3.24
CA VAL A 26 6.06 -23.66 2.73
C VAL A 26 5.09 -22.88 3.63
N ALA A 27 5.24 -22.98 4.95
CA ALA A 27 4.41 -22.22 5.89
C ALA A 27 4.66 -20.70 5.75
N THR A 28 5.93 -20.28 5.63
CA THR A 28 6.30 -18.88 5.39
C THR A 28 5.72 -18.35 4.08
N TYR A 29 5.79 -19.11 2.99
CA TYR A 29 5.17 -18.73 1.72
C TYR A 29 3.66 -18.51 1.86
N ARG A 30 2.95 -19.46 2.50
CA ARG A 30 1.50 -19.31 2.75
C ARG A 30 1.19 -18.06 3.56
N GLN A 31 1.98 -17.79 4.61
CA GLN A 31 1.83 -16.58 5.41
C GLN A 31 2.03 -15.31 4.58
N SER A 32 3.04 -15.26 3.71
CA SER A 32 3.29 -14.12 2.84
C SER A 32 2.12 -13.85 1.89
N VAL A 33 1.52 -14.91 1.32
CA VAL A 33 0.33 -14.78 0.46
C VAL A 33 -0.87 -14.23 1.24
N LEU A 34 -1.12 -14.76 2.45
CA LEU A 34 -2.22 -14.28 3.29
C LEU A 34 -2.02 -12.82 3.72
N THR A 35 -0.79 -12.43 4.06
CA THR A 35 -0.45 -11.04 4.38
C THR A 35 -0.71 -10.12 3.17
N GLY A 36 -0.33 -10.54 1.96
CA GLY A 36 -0.60 -9.77 0.75
C GLY A 36 -2.11 -9.57 0.51
N PHE A 37 -2.93 -10.59 0.69
CA PHE A 37 -4.39 -10.45 0.61
C PHE A 37 -4.94 -9.51 1.68
N GLN A 38 -4.46 -9.64 2.93
CA GLN A 38 -4.86 -8.74 4.01
C GLN A 38 -4.52 -7.28 3.68
N GLU A 39 -3.31 -7.00 3.19
CA GLU A 39 -2.90 -5.64 2.80
C GLU A 39 -3.81 -5.05 1.71
N VAL A 40 -4.23 -5.86 0.73
CA VAL A 40 -5.16 -5.42 -0.31
C VAL A 40 -6.53 -5.09 0.28
N GLU A 41 -7.11 -5.98 1.08
CA GLU A 41 -8.41 -5.77 1.71
C GLU A 41 -8.43 -4.56 2.64
N ASP A 42 -7.39 -4.40 3.47
CA ASP A 42 -7.26 -3.27 4.39
C ASP A 42 -7.19 -1.93 3.64
N ASN A 43 -6.42 -1.86 2.55
CA ASN A 43 -6.31 -0.63 1.76
C ASN A 43 -7.59 -0.33 0.96
N LEU A 44 -8.30 -1.35 0.46
CA LEU A 44 -9.60 -1.16 -0.18
C LEU A 44 -10.66 -0.66 0.81
N ALA A 45 -10.69 -1.22 2.02
CA ALA A 45 -11.57 -0.77 3.08
C ALA A 45 -11.24 0.67 3.50
N ALA A 46 -9.95 0.99 3.66
CA ALA A 46 -9.48 2.34 3.98
C ALA A 46 -9.90 3.36 2.93
N LEU A 47 -9.76 3.07 1.63
CA LEU A 47 -10.18 3.96 0.55
C LEU A 47 -11.68 4.25 0.59
N ARG A 48 -12.51 3.23 0.84
CA ARG A 48 -13.97 3.39 0.95
C ARG A 48 -14.35 4.26 2.14
N ILE A 49 -13.76 4.00 3.32
CA ILE A 49 -14.03 4.77 4.53
C ILE A 49 -13.59 6.22 4.37
N LEU A 50 -12.38 6.45 3.84
CA LEU A 50 -11.85 7.79 3.62
C LEU A 50 -12.63 8.57 2.57
N GLU A 51 -13.24 7.91 1.59
CA GLU A 51 -14.15 8.55 0.64
C GLU A 51 -15.41 9.09 1.33
N GLU A 52 -16.04 8.30 2.19
CA GLU A 52 -17.21 8.75 2.97
C GLU A 52 -16.83 9.86 3.95
N GLN A 53 -15.68 9.75 4.62
CA GLN A 53 -15.17 10.82 5.49
C GLN A 53 -14.93 12.12 4.71
N ALA A 54 -14.39 12.05 3.49
CA ALA A 54 -14.18 13.24 2.66
C ALA A 54 -15.50 13.94 2.35
N LYS A 55 -16.56 13.21 1.97
CA LYS A 55 -17.89 13.79 1.71
C LYS A 55 -18.46 14.53 2.92
N VAL A 56 -18.34 13.92 4.10
CA VAL A 56 -18.83 14.54 5.35
C VAL A 56 -18.00 15.76 5.70
N GLN A 57 -16.66 15.69 5.53
CA GLN A 57 -15.76 16.80 5.83
C GLN A 57 -15.97 17.97 4.85
N ASP A 58 -16.20 17.71 3.57
CA ASP A 58 -16.52 18.75 2.59
C ASP A 58 -17.81 19.49 2.95
N ALA A 59 -18.83 18.77 3.43
CA ALA A 59 -20.06 19.39 3.94
C ALA A 59 -19.80 20.25 5.19
N ALA A 60 -18.91 19.80 6.09
CA ALA A 60 -18.52 20.57 7.27
C ALA A 60 -17.76 21.85 6.89
N VAL A 61 -16.87 21.80 5.91
CA VAL A 61 -16.17 22.96 5.35
C VAL A 61 -17.17 23.96 4.76
N ALA A 62 -18.12 23.50 3.96
CA ALA A 62 -19.14 24.35 3.36
C ALA A 62 -20.00 25.04 4.43
N ALA A 63 -20.43 24.33 5.48
CA ALA A 63 -21.17 24.91 6.60
C ALA A 63 -20.34 25.94 7.38
N ALA A 64 -19.05 25.66 7.59
CA ALA A 64 -18.15 26.61 8.25
C ALA A 64 -17.92 27.88 7.41
N GLU A 65 -17.83 27.77 6.07
CA GLU A 65 -17.76 28.92 5.17
C GLU A 65 -19.01 29.80 5.24
N GLN A 66 -20.19 29.19 5.28
CA GLN A 66 -21.45 29.94 5.47
C GLN A 66 -21.47 30.63 6.84
N SER A 67 -20.98 29.98 7.88
CA SER A 67 -20.90 30.57 9.22
C SER A 67 -19.99 31.80 9.22
N VAL A 68 -18.81 31.74 8.60
CA VAL A 68 -17.90 32.89 8.50
C VAL A 68 -18.57 34.06 7.77
N GLN A 69 -19.31 33.80 6.68
CA GLN A 69 -20.05 34.83 5.96
C GLN A 69 -21.12 35.49 6.84
N LEU A 70 -21.91 34.68 7.56
CA LEU A 70 -22.96 35.16 8.45
C LEU A 70 -22.39 36.03 9.59
N TYR A 71 -21.38 35.55 10.28
CA TYR A 71 -20.74 36.27 11.40
C TYR A 71 -20.04 37.55 10.92
N THR A 72 -19.43 37.54 9.75
CA THR A 72 -18.85 38.74 9.14
C THR A 72 -19.92 39.79 8.83
N ASN A 73 -21.10 39.40 8.32
CA ASN A 73 -22.19 40.30 8.05
C ASN A 73 -22.79 40.89 9.35
N GLN A 74 -22.92 40.08 10.39
CA GLN A 74 -23.40 40.52 11.71
C GLN A 74 -22.42 41.48 12.39
N TYR A 75 -21.10 41.22 12.25
CA TYR A 75 -20.06 42.15 12.71
C TYR A 75 -20.17 43.51 11.99
N LYS A 76 -20.34 43.52 10.65
CA LYS A 76 -20.54 44.75 9.86
C LYS A 76 -21.80 45.50 10.26
N ALA A 77 -22.84 44.80 10.69
CA ALA A 77 -24.06 45.36 11.21
C ALA A 77 -23.94 45.86 12.68
N GLY A 78 -22.79 45.64 13.32
CA GLY A 78 -22.55 46.08 14.73
C GLY A 78 -23.20 45.21 15.77
N THR A 79 -23.69 44.00 15.44
CA THR A 79 -24.41 43.10 16.33
C THR A 79 -23.52 42.05 17.01
N LEU A 80 -22.30 41.82 16.49
CA LEU A 80 -21.33 40.88 17.05
C LEU A 80 -19.96 41.53 17.20
N SER A 81 -19.13 40.93 18.06
CA SER A 81 -17.74 41.34 18.25
C SER A 81 -16.82 40.77 17.16
N TYR A 82 -15.68 41.41 16.88
CA TYR A 82 -14.70 40.86 15.95
C TYR A 82 -14.09 39.53 16.47
N LEU A 83 -14.05 39.32 17.78
CA LEU A 83 -13.61 38.08 18.38
C LEU A 83 -14.43 36.86 17.87
N ASP A 84 -15.76 37.05 17.77
CA ASP A 84 -16.66 35.99 17.28
C ASP A 84 -16.35 35.62 15.82
N VAL A 85 -15.97 36.60 14.98
CA VAL A 85 -15.55 36.35 13.60
C VAL A 85 -14.25 35.55 13.55
N VAL A 86 -13.27 35.88 14.40
CA VAL A 86 -11.98 35.15 14.47
C VAL A 86 -12.21 33.70 14.88
N VAL A 87 -13.07 33.42 15.86
CA VAL A 87 -13.39 32.05 16.30
C VAL A 87 -13.97 31.18 15.17
N VAL A 88 -14.91 31.72 14.39
CA VAL A 88 -15.46 30.96 13.27
C VAL A 88 -14.49 30.81 12.11
N GLN A 89 -13.57 31.75 11.89
CA GLN A 89 -12.50 31.63 10.92
C GLN A 89 -11.49 30.53 11.32
N ASP A 90 -11.14 30.43 12.60
CA ASP A 90 -10.28 29.35 13.12
C ASP A 90 -10.94 27.98 12.93
N THR A 91 -12.25 27.89 13.21
CA THR A 91 -13.03 26.68 12.96
C THR A 91 -13.01 26.29 11.47
N LEU A 92 -13.18 27.24 10.56
CA LEU A 92 -13.08 26.99 9.12
C LEU A 92 -11.69 26.51 8.72
N LEU A 93 -10.64 27.14 9.25
CA LEU A 93 -9.26 26.74 8.96
C LEU A 93 -9.01 25.31 9.42
N THR A 94 -9.43 24.95 10.63
CA THR A 94 -9.31 23.61 11.19
C THR A 94 -10.02 22.57 10.30
N ASN A 95 -11.24 22.86 9.85
CA ASN A 95 -11.98 21.99 8.95
C ASN A 95 -11.27 21.82 7.59
N LYS A 96 -10.70 22.88 7.02
CA LYS A 96 -9.91 22.82 5.79
C LYS A 96 -8.64 21.97 5.95
N VAL A 97 -7.92 22.12 7.05
CA VAL A 97 -6.74 21.30 7.36
C VAL A 97 -7.12 19.82 7.47
N THR A 98 -8.25 19.53 8.12
CA THR A 98 -8.75 18.14 8.22
C THR A 98 -9.09 17.56 6.84
N ALA A 99 -9.74 18.33 5.97
CA ALA A 99 -10.06 17.90 4.60
C ALA A 99 -8.79 17.54 3.79
N VAL A 100 -7.75 18.37 3.88
CA VAL A 100 -6.45 18.09 3.24
C VAL A 100 -5.78 16.86 3.82
N THR A 101 -5.88 16.66 5.13
CA THR A 101 -5.34 15.45 5.79
C THR A 101 -6.03 14.18 5.32
N ILE A 102 -7.36 14.19 5.17
CA ILE A 102 -8.13 13.07 4.63
C ILE A 102 -7.71 12.79 3.18
N LEU A 103 -7.52 13.82 2.35
CA LEU A 103 -7.03 13.67 0.99
C LEU A 103 -5.65 13.02 0.95
N GLY A 104 -4.71 13.47 1.80
CA GLY A 104 -3.39 12.87 1.93
C GLY A 104 -3.45 11.39 2.34
N SER A 105 -4.34 11.05 3.27
CA SER A 105 -4.57 9.67 3.70
C SER A 105 -5.11 8.79 2.57
N ARG A 106 -6.04 9.31 1.75
CA ARG A 106 -6.56 8.61 0.55
C ARG A 106 -5.47 8.34 -0.46
N MET A 107 -4.61 9.33 -0.75
CA MET A 107 -3.48 9.16 -1.66
C MET A 107 -2.51 8.09 -1.15
N ASN A 108 -2.21 8.11 0.14
CA ASN A 108 -1.35 7.10 0.77
C ASN A 108 -1.95 5.68 0.66
N ALA A 109 -3.23 5.52 0.99
CA ALA A 109 -3.92 4.22 0.85
C ALA A 109 -3.94 3.73 -0.61
N ALA A 110 -4.12 4.62 -1.60
CA ALA A 110 -4.05 4.28 -3.01
C ALA A 110 -2.66 3.79 -3.42
N VAL A 111 -1.59 4.46 -2.97
CA VAL A 111 -0.21 4.03 -3.24
C VAL A 111 0.09 2.69 -2.58
N LEU A 112 -0.36 2.48 -1.33
CA LEU A 112 -0.19 1.21 -0.62
C LEU A 112 -0.95 0.07 -1.31
N LEU A 113 -2.14 0.33 -1.84
CA LEU A 113 -2.90 -0.64 -2.63
C LEU A 113 -2.14 -1.05 -3.91
N ILE A 114 -1.62 -0.08 -4.66
CA ILE A 114 -0.81 -0.34 -5.85
C ILE A 114 0.42 -1.17 -5.50
N LYS A 115 1.08 -0.85 -4.37
CA LYS A 115 2.22 -1.62 -3.86
C LYS A 115 1.83 -3.04 -3.48
N ALA A 116 0.71 -3.25 -2.78
CA ALA A 116 0.21 -4.56 -2.38
C ALA A 116 -0.14 -5.45 -3.59
N LEU A 117 -0.62 -4.83 -4.67
CA LEU A 117 -0.89 -5.51 -5.95
C LEU A 117 0.38 -5.81 -6.78
N GLY A 118 1.55 -5.46 -6.28
CA GLY A 118 2.83 -5.73 -6.91
C GLY A 118 3.41 -4.55 -7.68
N GLY A 119 2.73 -3.44 -7.80
CA GLY A 119 3.15 -2.16 -8.39
C GLY A 119 3.85 -2.22 -9.75
N GLY A 120 3.63 -1.24 -10.61
CA GLY A 120 4.44 -1.03 -11.81
C GLY A 120 4.23 -2.01 -12.98
N TRP A 121 3.23 -2.88 -12.95
CA TRP A 121 2.84 -3.71 -14.08
C TRP A 121 1.69 -3.06 -14.88
N GLN A 122 1.73 -3.19 -16.20
CA GLN A 122 0.63 -2.81 -17.08
C GLN A 122 -0.05 -4.08 -17.60
N VAL A 123 -1.33 -3.96 -17.97
CA VAL A 123 -2.07 -5.11 -18.56
C VAL A 123 -1.37 -5.65 -19.81
N SER A 124 -0.68 -4.76 -20.57
CA SER A 124 0.15 -5.13 -21.73
C SER A 124 1.37 -5.99 -21.36
N ASP A 125 1.82 -5.96 -20.09
CA ASP A 125 2.99 -6.70 -19.64
C ASP A 125 2.62 -8.10 -19.12
N LEU A 126 1.31 -8.39 -19.04
CA LEU A 126 0.84 -9.71 -18.64
C LEU A 126 1.00 -10.70 -19.81
N PRO A 127 1.59 -11.87 -19.55
CA PRO A 127 1.69 -12.92 -20.57
C PRO A 127 0.29 -13.37 -20.99
N THR A 128 0.06 -13.49 -22.28
CA THR A 128 -1.18 -14.02 -22.82
C THR A 128 -1.32 -15.51 -22.51
N SER A 129 -2.54 -16.06 -22.66
CA SER A 129 -2.77 -17.50 -22.50
C SER A 129 -1.85 -18.36 -23.39
N ASP A 130 -1.50 -17.84 -24.55
CA ASP A 130 -0.64 -18.51 -25.53
C ASP A 130 0.83 -18.47 -25.07
N ASP A 131 1.31 -17.36 -24.51
CA ASP A 131 2.64 -17.25 -23.91
C ASP A 131 2.82 -18.22 -22.74
N LEU A 132 1.77 -18.44 -21.95
CA LEU A 132 1.79 -19.38 -20.82
C LEU A 132 1.79 -20.85 -21.31
N ALA A 133 1.09 -21.15 -22.40
CA ALA A 133 1.08 -22.47 -23.01
C ALA A 133 2.45 -22.82 -23.63
N GLU A 134 3.10 -21.86 -24.27
CA GLU A 134 4.43 -22.01 -24.85
C GLU A 134 5.51 -22.17 -23.77
N ARG A 135 5.45 -21.41 -22.67
CA ARG A 135 6.37 -21.56 -21.50
C ARG A 135 6.30 -22.92 -20.84
N LYS A 136 5.16 -23.60 -20.89
CA LYS A 136 5.02 -24.95 -20.34
C LYS A 136 5.87 -26.00 -21.08
N ASN A 137 6.24 -25.71 -22.33
CA ASN A 137 7.00 -26.60 -23.22
C ASN A 137 8.48 -26.22 -23.38
N LEU A 138 8.94 -25.09 -22.80
CA LEU A 138 10.33 -24.67 -22.88
C LEU A 138 11.18 -25.34 -21.79
N PRO A 139 12.36 -25.93 -22.15
CA PRO A 139 13.37 -26.31 -21.16
C PRO A 139 13.80 -25.04 -20.42
N ARG A 140 13.96 -25.13 -19.10
CA ARG A 140 14.40 -24.01 -18.24
C ARG A 140 15.71 -23.43 -18.76
N GLY A 141 15.61 -22.42 -19.61
CA GLY A 141 16.72 -21.66 -20.17
C GLY A 141 17.09 -20.45 -19.30
N PRO A 142 18.23 -19.83 -19.53
CA PRO A 142 18.79 -18.79 -18.65
C PRO A 142 17.89 -17.55 -18.58
N VAL A 143 17.84 -16.95 -17.39
CA VAL A 143 17.13 -15.70 -17.09
C VAL A 143 17.50 -14.62 -18.11
N PRO A 144 16.55 -13.88 -18.72
CA PRO A 144 16.85 -12.86 -19.71
C PRO A 144 17.73 -11.74 -19.11
N ALA A 145 18.73 -11.34 -19.89
CA ALA A 145 19.79 -10.39 -19.51
C ALA A 145 19.30 -8.98 -19.10
N SER A 146 18.03 -8.65 -19.25
CA SER A 146 17.44 -7.38 -18.84
C SER A 146 17.39 -7.18 -17.31
N ALA A 147 17.43 -8.25 -16.53
CA ALA A 147 17.47 -8.16 -15.07
C ALA A 147 18.88 -7.87 -14.52
N SER A 148 19.95 -8.07 -15.34
CA SER A 148 21.35 -7.85 -14.94
C SER A 148 21.83 -6.41 -15.15
N ALA A 149 21.16 -5.61 -15.99
CA ALA A 149 21.58 -4.24 -16.31
C ALA A 149 21.23 -3.20 -15.23
N ALA A 150 20.28 -3.50 -14.35
CA ALA A 150 19.88 -2.59 -13.27
C ALA A 150 20.82 -2.63 -12.03
N ALA A 151 21.72 -3.60 -11.96
CA ALA A 151 22.61 -3.79 -10.80
C ALA A 151 24.01 -3.18 -10.95
N GLN A 152 24.30 -2.48 -12.06
CA GLN A 152 25.64 -1.92 -12.33
C GLN A 152 25.61 -0.41 -12.61
N SER A 153 25.06 0.36 -11.68
CA SER A 153 25.32 1.80 -11.64
C SER A 153 26.41 2.07 -10.58
N PRO A 154 27.58 2.62 -10.97
CA PRO A 154 28.62 2.98 -10.01
C PRO A 154 28.18 4.19 -9.17
N PRO A 155 28.65 4.34 -7.92
CA PRO A 155 28.33 5.48 -7.09
C PRO A 155 28.94 6.76 -7.70
N ALA A 156 28.14 7.80 -7.81
CA ALA A 156 28.60 9.13 -8.19
C ALA A 156 29.57 9.68 -7.13
N GLN A 157 30.71 10.19 -7.61
CA GLN A 157 31.70 10.96 -6.83
C GLN A 157 31.15 12.37 -6.50
#